data_61fbf22cb26d494a3e4d6a3e0ed5a4ea
#
_entry.id   61fbf22cb26d494a3e4d6a3e0ed5a4ea
#
_cell.length_a   1.000
_cell.length_b   1.000
_cell.length_c   1.000
_cell.angle_alpha   90.00
_cell.angle_beta   90.00
_cell.angle_gamma   90.00
#
_symmetry.space_group_name_H-M   'P 1'
#
loop_
_entity.id
_entity.type
_entity.pdbx_description
1 polymer ?
#
loop_
_entity_poly.entity_id
_entity_poly.type
_entity_poly.pdbx_seq_one_letter_code
_entity_poly.pdbx_strand_id
1 'polypeptide(L)'
;MQALSDRTASFTDSVIRRMTRISNQYGAVNLSQGFPDFDPPKPILDRLSQVAYEDYHQYSITWGAQDFREALAKKQSRFMGRDIDPNGEIVVTCGSTEAMMAAMMTIANPGDKVVIFSPFYENYSADTILSGAVPIYVPLTPPSFTFDPEVLEDAFRQHPKALVLCNPSNPCGKVFTREELEIIACLAKKYDVYVITDEVYEHIIYAPHQHTYFATLPDMWERTLSCSSLSKTYSITGWRLGYIIAPPEIIDRAKKVHDFLTVGAAAPLQEAIIPGLNFGQDYYDALQAEYTHKKDLFLKGLDDLKIVHNDPEGAYYVMLDISEFGYESDLQFCEDLASKVGVGAVPGSSFFREPVNHLIRLHFAKKDETLTDALNRLESLREKIPAKG
;
A
#
# COMPACT_ATOMS: atom_id res chain seq x y z
N MET A 1 -35.49 17.14 7.61
CA MET A 1 -34.61 15.96 7.82
C MET A 1 -33.41 16.38 8.67
N GLN A 2 -32.91 15.53 9.55
CA GLN A 2 -31.67 15.81 10.28
C GLN A 2 -30.48 15.81 9.32
N ALA A 3 -29.39 16.51 9.68
CA ALA A 3 -28.17 16.50 8.91
C ALA A 3 -27.51 15.10 8.93
N LEU A 4 -26.80 14.76 7.86
CA LEU A 4 -25.96 13.58 7.82
C LEU A 4 -24.71 13.76 8.70
N SER A 5 -23.96 12.68 8.96
CA SER A 5 -22.71 12.73 9.71
C SER A 5 -21.66 13.59 9.01
N ASP A 6 -20.98 14.46 9.76
CA ASP A 6 -19.90 15.31 9.23
C ASP A 6 -18.61 14.53 8.90
N ARG A 7 -18.48 13.29 9.37
CA ARG A 7 -17.26 12.46 9.19
C ARG A 7 -16.84 12.30 7.74
N THR A 8 -17.79 12.24 6.83
CA THR A 8 -17.53 12.05 5.40
C THR A 8 -17.70 13.34 4.58
N ALA A 9 -17.98 14.48 5.22
CA ALA A 9 -18.24 15.74 4.52
C ALA A 9 -17.02 16.24 3.70
N SER A 10 -15.81 15.88 4.13
CA SER A 10 -14.54 16.19 3.43
C SER A 10 -14.11 15.12 2.44
N PHE A 11 -14.80 13.99 2.35
CA PHE A 11 -14.41 12.91 1.44
C PHE A 11 -14.92 13.18 0.04
N THR A 12 -14.05 12.92 -0.92
CA THR A 12 -14.41 12.88 -2.35
C THR A 12 -14.41 11.41 -2.81
N ASP A 13 -15.00 11.15 -3.96
CA ASP A 13 -14.84 9.86 -4.63
C ASP A 13 -13.34 9.55 -4.82
N SER A 14 -12.97 8.29 -4.60
CA SER A 14 -11.60 7.83 -4.84
C SER A 14 -11.13 8.23 -6.24
N VAL A 15 -10.07 9.03 -6.29
CA VAL A 15 -9.49 9.51 -7.55
C VAL A 15 -8.95 8.33 -8.36
N ILE A 16 -8.38 7.31 -7.70
CA ILE A 16 -7.88 6.09 -8.34
C ILE A 16 -9.03 5.37 -9.08
N ARG A 17 -10.21 5.23 -8.44
CA ARG A 17 -11.38 4.59 -9.07
C ARG A 17 -11.96 5.45 -10.20
N ARG A 18 -11.95 6.79 -10.05
CA ARG A 18 -12.34 7.72 -11.12
C ARG A 18 -11.46 7.51 -12.36
N MET A 19 -10.13 7.47 -12.17
CA MET A 19 -9.20 7.28 -13.27
C MET A 19 -9.33 5.90 -13.94
N THR A 20 -9.67 4.85 -13.18
CA THR A 20 -10.03 3.55 -13.76
C THR A 20 -11.25 3.62 -14.65
N ARG A 21 -12.32 4.33 -14.23
CA ARG A 21 -13.53 4.53 -15.07
C ARG A 21 -13.20 5.30 -16.35
N ILE A 22 -12.38 6.34 -16.24
CA ILE A 22 -11.93 7.14 -17.40
C ILE A 22 -11.10 6.29 -18.35
N SER A 23 -10.14 5.51 -17.83
CA SER A 23 -9.33 4.60 -18.64
C SER A 23 -10.21 3.62 -19.43
N ASN A 24 -11.20 3.01 -18.79
CA ASN A 24 -12.15 2.10 -19.43
C ASN A 24 -13.01 2.81 -20.50
N GLN A 25 -13.45 4.04 -20.23
CA GLN A 25 -14.27 4.83 -21.15
C GLN A 25 -13.55 5.10 -22.48
N TYR A 26 -12.24 5.34 -22.44
CA TYR A 26 -11.43 5.66 -23.62
C TYR A 26 -10.62 4.48 -24.17
N GLY A 27 -10.77 3.28 -23.62
CA GLY A 27 -9.96 2.11 -24.01
C GLY A 27 -8.47 2.33 -23.76
N ALA A 28 -8.14 3.11 -22.74
CA ALA A 28 -6.77 3.38 -22.35
C ALA A 28 -6.16 2.18 -21.63
N VAL A 29 -4.84 1.96 -21.78
CA VAL A 29 -4.10 1.03 -20.94
C VAL A 29 -4.15 1.54 -19.50
N ASN A 30 -4.82 0.79 -18.63
CA ASN A 30 -5.03 1.24 -17.25
C ASN A 30 -3.78 0.99 -16.38
N LEU A 31 -2.95 2.01 -16.22
CA LEU A 31 -1.82 2.05 -15.28
C LEU A 31 -2.13 2.89 -14.03
N SER A 32 -3.42 3.20 -13.78
CA SER A 32 -3.85 4.01 -12.63
C SER A 32 -4.05 3.16 -11.37
N GLN A 33 -4.87 2.12 -11.44
CA GLN A 33 -5.16 1.28 -10.29
C GLN A 33 -4.18 0.10 -10.18
N GLY A 34 -3.40 0.06 -9.11
CA GLY A 34 -2.33 -0.90 -8.89
C GLY A 34 -2.81 -2.33 -8.61
N PHE A 35 -3.09 -3.07 -9.67
CA PHE A 35 -3.33 -4.52 -9.62
C PHE A 35 -2.72 -5.22 -10.85
N PRO A 36 -2.19 -6.45 -10.67
CA PRO A 36 -1.64 -7.25 -11.76
C PRO A 36 -2.69 -7.64 -12.80
N ASP A 37 -2.27 -7.85 -14.06
CA ASP A 37 -3.04 -8.48 -15.12
C ASP A 37 -2.56 -9.89 -15.46
N PHE A 38 -1.82 -10.50 -14.54
CA PHE A 38 -1.37 -11.89 -14.58
C PHE A 38 -1.96 -12.69 -13.41
N ASP A 39 -2.02 -14.01 -13.61
CA ASP A 39 -2.70 -14.91 -12.69
C ASP A 39 -1.93 -15.13 -11.37
N PRO A 40 -2.65 -15.49 -10.29
CA PRO A 40 -2.04 -16.00 -9.07
C PRO A 40 -1.25 -17.30 -9.31
N PRO A 41 -0.31 -17.67 -8.42
CA PRO A 41 0.40 -18.94 -8.51
C PRO A 41 -0.51 -20.14 -8.59
N LYS A 42 -0.21 -21.06 -9.54
CA LYS A 42 -1.04 -22.24 -9.82
C LYS A 42 -1.39 -23.09 -8.58
N PRO A 43 -0.47 -23.36 -7.61
CA PRO A 43 -0.84 -24.14 -6.41
C PRO A 43 -1.96 -23.51 -5.59
N ILE A 44 -2.07 -22.18 -5.59
CA ILE A 44 -3.13 -21.43 -4.90
C ILE A 44 -4.46 -21.62 -5.64
N LEU A 45 -4.45 -21.52 -6.97
CA LEU A 45 -5.64 -21.73 -7.80
C LEU A 45 -6.15 -23.17 -7.73
N ASP A 46 -5.23 -24.15 -7.76
CA ASP A 46 -5.55 -25.56 -7.62
C ASP A 46 -6.23 -25.83 -6.25
N ARG A 47 -5.69 -25.24 -5.16
CA ARG A 47 -6.30 -25.37 -3.83
C ARG A 47 -7.67 -24.71 -3.76
N LEU A 48 -7.84 -23.51 -4.34
CA LEU A 48 -9.14 -22.84 -4.40
C LEU A 48 -10.19 -23.72 -5.08
N SER A 49 -9.82 -24.38 -6.18
CA SER A 49 -10.72 -25.30 -6.88
C SER A 49 -11.16 -26.49 -6.01
N GLN A 50 -10.28 -27.01 -5.15
CA GLN A 50 -10.60 -28.09 -4.22
C GLN A 50 -11.49 -27.61 -3.09
N VAL A 51 -11.15 -26.49 -2.46
CA VAL A 51 -11.86 -25.87 -1.33
C VAL A 51 -13.33 -25.63 -1.65
N ALA A 52 -13.66 -25.37 -2.93
CA ALA A 52 -15.03 -25.14 -3.37
C ALA A 52 -15.96 -26.35 -3.15
N TYR A 53 -15.41 -27.55 -2.95
CA TYR A 53 -16.16 -28.80 -2.71
C TYR A 53 -15.93 -29.37 -1.30
N GLU A 54 -15.18 -28.65 -0.44
CA GLU A 54 -14.89 -29.02 0.93
C GLU A 54 -15.76 -28.22 1.92
N ASP A 55 -15.71 -28.55 3.20
CA ASP A 55 -16.58 -27.97 4.24
C ASP A 55 -16.00 -26.66 4.83
N TYR A 56 -15.75 -25.66 3.95
CA TYR A 56 -15.26 -24.33 4.36
C TYR A 56 -16.24 -23.20 4.07
N HIS A 57 -17.54 -23.51 3.93
CA HIS A 57 -18.54 -22.51 3.51
C HIS A 57 -19.13 -21.71 4.68
N GLN A 58 -18.87 -22.09 5.92
CA GLN A 58 -19.36 -21.42 7.10
C GLN A 58 -18.30 -20.51 7.71
N TYR A 59 -18.64 -19.76 8.72
CA TYR A 59 -17.71 -18.88 9.42
C TYR A 59 -16.51 -19.67 9.95
N SER A 60 -15.31 -19.16 9.69
CA SER A 60 -14.13 -19.56 10.46
C SER A 60 -14.14 -18.89 11.85
N ILE A 61 -13.16 -19.19 12.67
CA ILE A 61 -12.85 -18.37 13.85
C ILE A 61 -12.70 -16.91 13.38
N THR A 62 -13.37 -15.96 14.05
CA THR A 62 -13.50 -14.57 13.58
C THR A 62 -12.14 -13.91 13.32
N TRP A 63 -11.15 -14.09 14.18
CA TRP A 63 -9.79 -13.56 14.00
C TRP A 63 -8.90 -14.38 13.07
N GLY A 64 -9.47 -15.35 12.34
CA GLY A 64 -8.80 -16.14 11.29
C GLY A 64 -8.78 -17.64 11.59
N ALA A 65 -8.88 -18.44 10.53
CA ALA A 65 -8.77 -19.89 10.60
C ALA A 65 -7.42 -20.30 11.22
N GLN A 66 -7.41 -21.36 12.01
CA GLN A 66 -6.22 -21.77 12.76
C GLN A 66 -5.06 -22.11 11.82
N ASP A 67 -5.31 -22.97 10.83
CA ASP A 67 -4.29 -23.42 9.89
C ASP A 67 -3.69 -22.26 9.07
N PHE A 68 -4.54 -21.28 8.72
CA PHE A 68 -4.06 -20.05 8.06
C PHE A 68 -3.16 -19.25 9.00
N ARG A 69 -3.54 -19.03 10.26
CA ARG A 69 -2.73 -18.26 11.22
C ARG A 69 -1.41 -18.94 11.54
N GLU A 70 -1.40 -20.28 11.64
CA GLU A 70 -0.18 -21.07 11.84
C GLU A 70 0.77 -20.96 10.64
N ALA A 71 0.24 -21.08 9.39
CA ALA A 71 1.02 -20.92 8.17
C ALA A 71 1.57 -19.48 8.03
N LEU A 72 0.74 -18.48 8.34
CA LEU A 72 1.15 -17.07 8.33
C LEU A 72 2.21 -16.77 9.39
N ALA A 73 2.03 -17.26 10.62
CA ALA A 73 3.01 -17.11 11.70
C ALA A 73 4.38 -17.70 11.30
N LYS A 74 4.38 -18.90 10.72
CA LYS A 74 5.59 -19.55 10.23
C LYS A 74 6.28 -18.72 9.12
N LYS A 75 5.51 -18.20 8.15
CA LYS A 75 6.04 -17.32 7.10
C LYS A 75 6.66 -16.06 7.71
N GLN A 76 5.90 -15.34 8.52
CA GLN A 76 6.34 -14.05 9.04
C GLN A 76 7.46 -14.18 10.09
N SER A 77 7.47 -15.26 10.90
CA SER A 77 8.59 -15.54 11.80
C SER A 77 9.92 -15.66 11.04
N ARG A 78 9.89 -16.33 9.87
CA ARG A 78 11.08 -16.46 9.01
C ARG A 78 11.58 -15.09 8.50
N PHE A 79 10.67 -14.21 8.04
CA PHE A 79 11.05 -12.92 7.47
C PHE A 79 11.37 -11.86 8.52
N MET A 80 10.64 -11.84 9.63
CA MET A 80 10.86 -10.89 10.73
C MET A 80 12.02 -11.33 11.66
N GLY A 81 12.47 -12.57 11.57
CA GLY A 81 13.54 -13.08 12.43
C GLY A 81 13.17 -13.18 13.91
N ARG A 82 11.85 -13.33 14.21
CA ARG A 82 11.31 -13.56 15.56
C ARG A 82 10.17 -14.56 15.51
N ASP A 83 10.01 -15.34 16.57
CA ASP A 83 8.84 -16.22 16.70
C ASP A 83 7.57 -15.39 16.89
N ILE A 84 6.51 -15.76 16.16
CA ILE A 84 5.20 -15.13 16.21
C ILE A 84 4.18 -16.18 16.68
N ASP A 85 3.46 -15.87 17.77
CA ASP A 85 2.38 -16.71 18.26
C ASP A 85 1.12 -16.58 17.38
N PRO A 86 0.71 -17.64 16.65
CA PRO A 86 -0.47 -17.59 15.80
C PRO A 86 -1.77 -17.34 16.58
N ASN A 87 -1.80 -17.56 17.88
CA ASN A 87 -3.00 -17.42 18.71
C ASN A 87 -3.11 -16.06 19.38
N GLY A 88 -1.98 -15.49 19.79
CA GLY A 88 -1.93 -14.24 20.55
C GLY A 88 -1.53 -13.02 19.75
N GLU A 89 -0.76 -13.17 18.67
CA GLU A 89 -0.08 -12.06 17.99
C GLU A 89 -0.61 -11.80 16.57
N ILE A 90 -1.66 -12.49 16.12
CA ILE A 90 -2.25 -12.34 14.77
C ILE A 90 -3.75 -12.11 14.83
N VAL A 91 -4.25 -11.17 14.01
CA VAL A 91 -5.63 -11.12 13.56
C VAL A 91 -5.70 -11.02 12.05
N VAL A 92 -6.51 -11.87 11.43
CA VAL A 92 -6.75 -11.91 9.97
C VAL A 92 -7.88 -10.94 9.63
N THR A 93 -7.72 -10.18 8.57
CA THR A 93 -8.64 -9.10 8.18
C THR A 93 -9.07 -9.21 6.72
N CYS A 94 -10.13 -8.50 6.34
CA CYS A 94 -10.59 -8.39 4.95
C CYS A 94 -9.69 -7.46 4.11
N GLY A 95 -8.43 -7.86 3.94
CA GLY A 95 -7.37 -7.10 3.29
C GLY A 95 -6.72 -6.08 4.21
N SER A 96 -5.61 -5.48 3.73
CA SER A 96 -4.89 -4.45 4.51
C SER A 96 -5.73 -3.20 4.78
N THR A 97 -6.70 -2.89 3.93
CA THR A 97 -7.62 -1.75 4.15
C THR A 97 -8.35 -1.88 5.49
N GLU A 98 -8.88 -3.07 5.80
CA GLU A 98 -9.47 -3.30 7.11
C GLU A 98 -8.39 -3.38 8.20
N ALA A 99 -7.24 -4.00 7.93
CA ALA A 99 -6.15 -4.06 8.89
C ALA A 99 -5.76 -2.65 9.39
N MET A 100 -5.57 -1.71 8.47
CA MET A 100 -5.23 -0.32 8.81
C MET A 100 -6.33 0.37 9.61
N MET A 101 -7.60 0.22 9.19
CA MET A 101 -8.74 0.77 9.92
C MET A 101 -8.89 0.16 11.30
N ALA A 102 -8.79 -1.17 11.43
CA ALA A 102 -8.87 -1.86 12.71
C ALA A 102 -7.71 -1.49 13.65
N ALA A 103 -6.50 -1.36 13.12
CA ALA A 103 -5.34 -0.87 13.86
C ALA A 103 -5.57 0.56 14.37
N MET A 104 -6.05 1.45 13.51
CA MET A 104 -6.35 2.84 13.87
C MET A 104 -7.40 2.90 14.99
N MET A 105 -8.54 2.19 14.84
CA MET A 105 -9.60 2.16 15.84
C MET A 105 -9.18 1.48 17.14
N THR A 106 -8.18 0.61 17.10
CA THR A 106 -7.65 -0.06 18.31
C THR A 106 -6.90 0.89 19.22
N ILE A 107 -6.18 1.86 18.65
CA ILE A 107 -5.25 2.71 19.43
C ILE A 107 -5.67 4.18 19.53
N ALA A 108 -6.41 4.73 18.56
CA ALA A 108 -6.78 6.14 18.52
C ALA A 108 -8.18 6.38 19.12
N ASN A 109 -8.29 7.41 19.94
CA ASN A 109 -9.56 7.96 20.42
C ASN A 109 -9.95 9.20 19.60
N PRO A 110 -11.23 9.61 19.63
CA PRO A 110 -11.64 10.88 19.05
C PRO A 110 -10.81 12.06 19.61
N GLY A 111 -10.25 12.86 18.71
CA GLY A 111 -9.39 14.01 19.03
C GLY A 111 -7.90 13.68 19.14
N ASP A 112 -7.50 12.41 19.18
CA ASP A 112 -6.09 12.04 19.09
C ASP A 112 -5.50 12.45 17.74
N LYS A 113 -4.21 12.78 17.72
CA LYS A 113 -3.48 13.15 16.50
C LYS A 113 -2.74 11.94 15.93
N VAL A 114 -2.65 11.86 14.60
CA VAL A 114 -1.92 10.81 13.89
C VAL A 114 -1.02 11.42 12.84
N VAL A 115 0.27 11.09 12.89
CA VAL A 115 1.25 11.54 11.89
C VAL A 115 1.17 10.66 10.66
N ILE A 116 1.11 11.27 9.48
CA ILE A 116 1.08 10.61 8.17
C ILE A 116 2.12 11.29 7.29
N PHE A 117 3.01 10.52 6.68
CA PHE A 117 3.91 11.05 5.66
C PHE A 117 3.12 11.42 4.39
N SER A 118 3.47 12.52 3.75
CA SER A 118 2.90 12.98 2.48
C SER A 118 3.99 12.98 1.41
N PRO A 119 3.85 12.26 0.29
CA PRO A 119 2.61 11.65 -0.22
C PRO A 119 2.24 10.35 0.51
N PHE A 120 0.95 9.97 0.44
CA PHE A 120 0.39 8.81 1.11
C PHE A 120 -0.75 8.17 0.33
N TYR A 121 -1.02 6.90 0.61
CA TYR A 121 -2.20 6.23 0.10
C TYR A 121 -3.47 6.80 0.77
N GLU A 122 -4.48 7.13 -0.04
CA GLU A 122 -5.68 7.89 0.36
C GLU A 122 -6.38 7.39 1.63
N ASN A 123 -6.30 6.08 1.91
CA ASN A 123 -6.96 5.48 3.06
C ASN A 123 -6.41 5.95 4.41
N TYR A 124 -5.13 6.28 4.54
CA TYR A 124 -4.56 6.61 5.86
C TYR A 124 -5.18 7.85 6.48
N SER A 125 -5.42 8.87 5.66
CA SER A 125 -6.16 10.06 6.10
C SER A 125 -7.63 9.73 6.40
N ALA A 126 -8.26 8.91 5.55
CA ALA A 126 -9.65 8.51 5.74
C ALA A 126 -9.82 7.67 7.02
N ASP A 127 -8.94 6.70 7.26
CA ASP A 127 -8.98 5.86 8.48
C ASP A 127 -8.80 6.70 9.75
N THR A 128 -7.90 7.69 9.71
CA THR A 128 -7.70 8.64 10.81
C THR A 128 -8.98 9.43 11.10
N ILE A 129 -9.59 10.03 10.07
CA ILE A 129 -10.81 10.85 10.22
C ILE A 129 -12.00 9.98 10.65
N LEU A 130 -12.18 8.80 10.07
CA LEU A 130 -13.27 7.88 10.43
C LEU A 130 -13.16 7.38 11.87
N SER A 131 -11.95 7.24 12.40
CA SER A 131 -11.69 6.92 13.81
C SER A 131 -11.91 8.12 14.75
N GLY A 132 -12.20 9.31 14.20
CA GLY A 132 -12.38 10.55 14.95
C GLY A 132 -11.07 11.25 15.31
N ALA A 133 -9.94 10.75 14.86
CA ALA A 133 -8.62 11.33 15.06
C ALA A 133 -8.31 12.44 14.02
N VAL A 134 -7.24 13.19 14.27
CA VAL A 134 -6.83 14.34 13.45
C VAL A 134 -5.48 14.05 12.78
N PRO A 135 -5.39 14.08 11.45
CA PRO A 135 -4.13 13.82 10.76
C PRO A 135 -3.17 15.04 10.86
N ILE A 136 -1.89 14.75 11.08
CA ILE A 136 -0.76 15.68 10.93
C ILE A 136 0.10 15.16 9.78
N TYR A 137 0.40 16.02 8.81
CA TYR A 137 1.17 15.59 7.65
C TYR A 137 2.62 16.04 7.75
N VAL A 138 3.54 15.12 7.39
CA VAL A 138 4.98 15.38 7.30
C VAL A 138 5.42 15.13 5.86
N PRO A 139 5.98 16.12 5.17
CA PRO A 139 6.32 15.98 3.75
C PRO A 139 7.52 15.06 3.53
N LEU A 140 7.41 14.22 2.50
CA LEU A 140 8.50 13.54 1.83
C LEU A 140 8.83 14.30 0.56
N THR A 141 10.03 14.86 0.47
CA THR A 141 10.39 15.78 -0.63
C THR A 141 10.85 15.06 -1.89
N PRO A 142 10.17 15.22 -3.03
CA PRO A 142 10.66 14.70 -4.31
C PRO A 142 12.03 15.30 -4.70
N PRO A 143 12.84 14.59 -5.52
CA PRO A 143 12.58 13.28 -6.12
C PRO A 143 12.97 12.10 -5.22
N SER A 144 13.74 12.33 -4.15
CA SER A 144 14.23 11.27 -3.23
C SER A 144 13.22 10.84 -2.18
N PHE A 145 12.16 11.61 -1.99
CA PHE A 145 11.12 11.36 -0.99
C PHE A 145 11.67 11.14 0.43
N THR A 146 12.66 11.96 0.82
CA THR A 146 13.19 12.01 2.17
C THR A 146 12.39 12.98 3.04
N PHE A 147 12.34 12.72 4.34
CA PHE A 147 11.77 13.69 5.31
C PHE A 147 12.86 14.50 5.98
N ASP A 148 12.49 15.69 6.45
CA ASP A 148 13.33 16.49 7.35
C ASP A 148 13.11 16.00 8.80
N PRO A 149 14.16 15.53 9.51
CA PRO A 149 14.05 15.08 10.89
C PRO A 149 13.50 16.12 11.86
N GLU A 150 13.78 17.41 11.65
CA GLU A 150 13.26 18.49 12.51
C GLU A 150 11.76 18.68 12.30
N VAL A 151 11.29 18.66 11.06
CA VAL A 151 9.85 18.72 10.73
C VAL A 151 9.11 17.50 11.30
N LEU A 152 9.73 16.32 11.23
CA LEU A 152 9.15 15.12 11.83
C LEU A 152 9.08 15.26 13.36
N GLU A 153 10.15 15.74 14.02
CA GLU A 153 10.14 15.96 15.46
C GLU A 153 9.11 17.02 15.88
N ASP A 154 8.91 18.08 15.09
CA ASP A 154 7.87 19.08 15.36
C ASP A 154 6.46 18.49 15.32
N ALA A 155 6.22 17.51 14.44
CA ALA A 155 4.98 16.74 14.46
C ALA A 155 4.84 15.90 15.74
N PHE A 156 5.91 15.28 16.21
CA PHE A 156 5.92 14.47 17.44
C PHE A 156 5.77 15.34 18.71
N ARG A 157 6.27 16.58 18.73
CA ARG A 157 6.05 17.56 19.82
C ARG A 157 4.57 17.89 20.02
N GLN A 158 3.72 17.62 19.04
CA GLN A 158 2.28 17.78 19.17
C GLN A 158 1.61 16.59 19.89
N HIS A 159 2.39 15.65 20.43
CA HIS A 159 1.97 14.45 21.13
C HIS A 159 0.96 13.61 20.33
N PRO A 160 1.31 13.17 19.12
CA PRO A 160 0.44 12.28 18.35
C PRO A 160 0.29 10.93 19.06
N LYS A 161 -0.85 10.29 18.85
CA LYS A 161 -1.11 8.92 19.35
C LYS A 161 -0.38 7.88 18.52
N ALA A 162 -0.29 8.12 17.21
CA ALA A 162 0.34 7.20 16.27
C ALA A 162 1.05 7.92 15.12
N LEU A 163 1.92 7.17 14.46
CA LEU A 163 2.47 7.47 13.14
C LEU A 163 2.09 6.32 12.20
N VAL A 164 1.66 6.64 10.97
CA VAL A 164 1.45 5.68 9.87
C VAL A 164 2.69 5.66 8.99
N LEU A 165 3.25 4.46 8.78
CA LEU A 165 4.45 4.22 7.99
C LEU A 165 4.17 3.20 6.88
N CYS A 166 4.12 3.65 5.62
CA CYS A 166 4.02 2.76 4.45
C CYS A 166 5.42 2.43 3.92
N ASN A 167 5.83 1.16 4.04
CA ASN A 167 7.17 0.74 3.63
C ASN A 167 7.15 -0.66 3.00
N PRO A 168 7.46 -0.82 1.71
CA PRO A 168 7.68 0.22 0.67
C PRO A 168 6.47 1.11 0.42
N SER A 169 6.73 2.36 0.00
CA SER A 169 5.70 3.40 -0.06
C SER A 169 4.87 3.36 -1.35
N ASN A 170 3.58 3.53 -1.20
CA ASN A 170 2.65 3.96 -2.24
C ASN A 170 2.30 5.44 -1.95
N PRO A 171 2.58 6.41 -2.87
CA PRO A 171 2.69 6.24 -4.33
C PRO A 171 4.12 6.22 -4.91
N CYS A 172 5.16 6.53 -4.13
CA CYS A 172 6.46 6.92 -4.70
C CYS A 172 7.49 5.79 -4.82
N GLY A 173 7.19 4.61 -4.28
CA GLY A 173 8.10 3.47 -4.33
C GLY A 173 9.33 3.59 -3.40
N LYS A 174 9.35 4.57 -2.48
CA LYS A 174 10.44 4.70 -1.48
C LYS A 174 10.51 3.48 -0.58
N VAL A 175 11.72 3.02 -0.29
CA VAL A 175 12.05 2.11 0.81
C VAL A 175 12.81 2.91 1.86
N PHE A 176 12.25 3.02 3.06
CA PHE A 176 12.92 3.75 4.15
C PHE A 176 14.21 3.05 4.54
N THR A 177 15.31 3.81 4.61
CA THR A 177 16.59 3.28 5.03
C THR A 177 16.59 2.90 6.50
N ARG A 178 17.54 2.08 6.91
CA ARG A 178 17.71 1.69 8.31
C ARG A 178 17.85 2.91 9.22
N GLU A 179 18.63 3.90 8.78
CA GLU A 179 18.88 5.14 9.50
C GLU A 179 17.63 5.99 9.66
N GLU A 180 16.82 6.11 8.59
CA GLU A 180 15.53 6.81 8.63
C GLU A 180 14.56 6.12 9.61
N LEU A 181 14.50 4.79 9.58
CA LEU A 181 13.66 4.02 10.49
C LEU A 181 14.13 4.15 11.96
N GLU A 182 15.44 4.24 12.21
CA GLU A 182 15.99 4.45 13.55
C GLU A 182 15.68 5.86 14.09
N ILE A 183 15.66 6.89 13.24
CA ILE A 183 15.19 8.24 13.61
C ILE A 183 13.71 8.16 14.04
N ILE A 184 12.85 7.53 13.24
CA ILE A 184 11.43 7.35 13.57
C ILE A 184 11.27 6.59 14.88
N ALA A 185 12.02 5.50 15.08
CA ALA A 185 11.98 4.69 16.29
C ALA A 185 12.41 5.48 17.55
N CYS A 186 13.46 6.30 17.42
CA CYS A 186 13.92 7.17 18.51
C CYS A 186 12.83 8.16 18.92
N LEU A 187 12.16 8.80 17.95
CA LEU A 187 11.06 9.72 18.20
C LEU A 187 9.84 9.00 18.79
N ALA A 188 9.49 7.83 18.26
CA ALA A 188 8.38 7.03 18.77
C ALA A 188 8.58 6.63 20.25
N LYS A 189 9.82 6.31 20.64
CA LYS A 189 10.17 6.06 22.06
C LYS A 189 10.10 7.33 22.88
N LYS A 190 10.72 8.40 22.40
CA LYS A 190 10.83 9.68 23.12
C LYS A 190 9.47 10.29 23.47
N TYR A 191 8.51 10.16 22.56
CA TYR A 191 7.18 10.78 22.69
C TYR A 191 6.07 9.76 22.99
N ASP A 192 6.41 8.48 23.22
CA ASP A 192 5.50 7.37 23.51
C ASP A 192 4.38 7.20 22.47
N VAL A 193 4.78 7.08 21.21
CA VAL A 193 3.90 7.02 20.04
C VAL A 193 3.83 5.59 19.50
N TYR A 194 2.64 5.11 19.13
CA TYR A 194 2.46 3.88 18.35
C TYR A 194 2.87 4.08 16.90
N VAL A 195 3.30 2.99 16.24
CA VAL A 195 3.56 2.98 14.80
C VAL A 195 2.67 1.94 14.14
N ILE A 196 1.83 2.38 13.21
CA ILE A 196 1.06 1.48 12.34
C ILE A 196 1.80 1.40 11.02
N THR A 197 2.30 0.20 10.68
CA THR A 197 2.98 0.02 9.40
C THR A 197 2.02 -0.56 8.35
N ASP A 198 2.15 -0.14 7.10
CA ASP A 198 1.57 -0.82 5.94
C ASP A 198 2.71 -1.43 5.14
N GLU A 199 2.82 -2.77 5.20
CA GLU A 199 3.93 -3.55 4.66
C GLU A 199 3.50 -4.45 3.48
N VAL A 200 2.41 -4.08 2.77
CA VAL A 200 1.86 -4.90 1.68
C VAL A 200 2.82 -5.15 0.52
N TYR A 201 3.86 -4.35 0.39
CA TYR A 201 4.91 -4.50 -0.64
C TYR A 201 6.21 -5.10 -0.09
N GLU A 202 6.20 -5.72 1.09
CA GLU A 202 7.37 -6.27 1.80
C GLU A 202 8.30 -7.17 0.95
N HIS A 203 7.78 -7.80 -0.09
CA HIS A 203 8.52 -8.70 -1.00
C HIS A 203 8.75 -8.11 -2.40
N ILE A 204 8.35 -6.87 -2.66
CA ILE A 204 8.54 -6.20 -3.95
C ILE A 204 9.51 -5.05 -3.72
N ILE A 205 10.80 -5.36 -3.75
CA ILE A 205 11.89 -4.44 -3.43
C ILE A 205 13.03 -4.67 -4.43
N TYR A 206 13.70 -3.60 -4.82
CA TYR A 206 14.73 -3.62 -5.85
C TYR A 206 16.11 -3.44 -5.24
N ALA A 207 17.07 -4.29 -5.65
CA ALA A 207 18.44 -4.17 -5.19
C ALA A 207 19.02 -2.77 -5.50
N PRO A 208 19.83 -2.18 -4.59
CA PRO A 208 20.43 -2.79 -3.39
C PRO A 208 19.55 -2.68 -2.13
N HIS A 209 18.32 -2.15 -2.23
CA HIS A 209 17.43 -1.93 -1.08
C HIS A 209 16.93 -3.23 -0.48
N GLN A 210 16.60 -3.20 0.81
CA GLN A 210 16.05 -4.32 1.57
C GLN A 210 14.92 -3.84 2.48
N HIS A 211 13.90 -4.67 2.65
CA HIS A 211 12.84 -4.39 3.62
C HIS A 211 13.33 -4.56 5.05
N THR A 212 13.02 -3.58 5.87
CA THR A 212 13.21 -3.67 7.32
C THR A 212 11.83 -3.60 7.98
N TYR A 213 11.43 -4.67 8.66
CA TYR A 213 10.20 -4.67 9.45
C TYR A 213 10.39 -3.75 10.66
N PHE A 214 9.60 -2.69 10.75
CA PHE A 214 9.76 -1.70 11.82
C PHE A 214 9.63 -2.31 13.22
N ALA A 215 8.74 -3.28 13.38
CA ALA A 215 8.55 -4.02 14.62
C ALA A 215 9.79 -4.77 15.13
N THR A 216 10.78 -5.03 14.27
CA THR A 216 12.02 -5.73 14.64
C THR A 216 13.14 -4.81 15.07
N LEU A 217 12.95 -3.50 15.00
CA LEU A 217 13.90 -2.53 15.56
C LEU A 217 13.91 -2.61 17.10
N PRO A 218 15.04 -2.26 17.73
CA PRO A 218 15.13 -2.30 19.19
C PRO A 218 14.01 -1.52 19.88
N ASP A 219 13.28 -2.18 20.80
CA ASP A 219 12.18 -1.64 21.59
C ASP A 219 10.94 -1.19 20.78
N MET A 220 10.82 -1.62 19.51
CA MET A 220 9.68 -1.23 18.67
C MET A 220 8.54 -2.24 18.66
N TRP A 221 8.76 -3.48 19.04
CA TRP A 221 7.72 -4.49 19.08
C TRP A 221 6.49 -4.05 19.89
N GLU A 222 6.72 -3.55 21.10
CA GLU A 222 5.66 -3.20 22.08
C GLU A 222 4.75 -2.04 21.61
N ARG A 223 5.14 -1.34 20.55
CA ARG A 223 4.43 -0.16 20.04
C ARG A 223 4.13 -0.20 18.56
N THR A 224 4.35 -1.34 17.89
CA THR A 224 4.11 -1.48 16.44
C THR A 224 2.93 -2.39 16.15
N LEU A 225 2.06 -1.94 15.25
CA LEU A 225 1.03 -2.74 14.61
C LEU A 225 1.45 -2.95 13.16
N SER A 226 2.01 -4.12 12.84
CA SER A 226 2.42 -4.48 11.48
C SER A 226 1.21 -4.94 10.68
N CYS A 227 0.71 -4.07 9.79
CA CYS A 227 -0.40 -4.36 8.90
C CYS A 227 0.15 -4.78 7.53
N SER A 228 -0.41 -5.84 6.97
CA SER A 228 -0.04 -6.28 5.62
C SER A 228 -1.18 -7.05 4.96
N SER A 229 -0.96 -7.54 3.74
CA SER A 229 -1.90 -8.40 3.03
C SER A 229 -1.18 -9.38 2.11
N LEU A 230 -1.92 -10.39 1.68
CA LEU A 230 -1.46 -11.38 0.71
C LEU A 230 -1.70 -10.91 -0.74
N SER A 231 -2.38 -9.78 -0.90
CA SER A 231 -2.87 -9.25 -2.17
C SER A 231 -1.78 -9.01 -3.21
N LYS A 232 -0.61 -8.50 -2.77
CA LYS A 232 0.45 -8.07 -3.67
C LYS A 232 1.44 -9.18 -3.93
N THR A 233 1.83 -9.90 -2.89
CA THR A 233 2.76 -11.04 -2.97
C THR A 233 2.24 -12.16 -3.86
N TYR A 234 0.92 -12.41 -3.84
CA TYR A 234 0.33 -13.55 -4.55
C TYR A 234 -0.64 -13.14 -5.69
N SER A 235 -0.67 -11.87 -6.07
CA SER A 235 -1.54 -11.36 -7.16
C SER A 235 -3.04 -11.63 -6.95
N ILE A 236 -3.52 -11.54 -5.70
CA ILE A 236 -4.89 -11.85 -5.29
C ILE A 236 -5.63 -10.64 -4.68
N THR A 237 -5.47 -9.47 -5.26
CA THR A 237 -6.04 -8.24 -4.72
C THR A 237 -7.55 -8.30 -4.46
N GLY A 238 -8.29 -9.07 -5.25
CA GLY A 238 -9.73 -9.30 -5.13
C GLY A 238 -10.14 -10.26 -4.00
N TRP A 239 -9.20 -11.04 -3.43
CA TRP A 239 -9.53 -12.02 -2.39
C TRP A 239 -9.75 -11.40 -1.02
N ARG A 240 -9.26 -10.19 -0.81
CA ARG A 240 -9.42 -9.45 0.43
C ARG A 240 -8.91 -10.21 1.65
N LEU A 241 -7.65 -10.64 1.63
CA LEU A 241 -6.97 -11.28 2.76
C LEU A 241 -5.82 -10.39 3.24
N GLY A 242 -5.89 -9.95 4.48
CA GLY A 242 -4.89 -9.16 5.17
C GLY A 242 -4.74 -9.60 6.61
N TYR A 243 -3.87 -8.94 7.35
CA TYR A 243 -3.62 -9.26 8.74
C TYR A 243 -2.95 -8.11 9.50
N ILE A 244 -3.06 -8.18 10.83
CA ILE A 244 -2.27 -7.38 11.77
C ILE A 244 -1.42 -8.33 12.60
N ILE A 245 -0.14 -8.01 12.77
CA ILE A 245 0.77 -8.65 13.72
C ILE A 245 1.20 -7.60 14.73
N ALA A 246 0.98 -7.89 16.02
CA ALA A 246 1.30 -6.98 17.12
C ALA A 246 1.36 -7.75 18.44
N PRO A 247 1.81 -7.13 19.56
CA PRO A 247 1.74 -7.73 20.89
C PRO A 247 0.35 -8.23 21.26
N PRO A 248 0.25 -9.29 22.09
CA PRO A 248 -1.02 -9.94 22.44
C PRO A 248 -2.09 -9.00 22.98
N GLU A 249 -1.72 -8.02 23.79
CA GLU A 249 -2.66 -7.06 24.38
C GLU A 249 -3.28 -6.12 23.32
N ILE A 250 -2.53 -5.79 22.28
CA ILE A 250 -3.02 -4.99 21.14
C ILE A 250 -3.92 -5.86 20.27
N ILE A 251 -3.49 -7.08 19.97
CA ILE A 251 -4.26 -8.04 19.15
C ILE A 251 -5.58 -8.41 19.82
N ASP A 252 -5.63 -8.55 21.15
CA ASP A 252 -6.89 -8.83 21.85
C ASP A 252 -7.93 -7.71 21.66
N ARG A 253 -7.49 -6.47 21.52
CA ARG A 253 -8.36 -5.34 21.20
C ARG A 253 -8.70 -5.28 19.70
N ALA A 254 -7.71 -5.49 18.83
CA ALA A 254 -7.91 -5.49 17.39
C ALA A 254 -8.90 -6.59 16.95
N LYS A 255 -8.87 -7.78 17.57
CA LYS A 255 -9.85 -8.84 17.35
C LYS A 255 -11.29 -8.37 17.59
N LYS A 256 -11.53 -7.56 18.62
CA LYS A 256 -12.86 -7.02 18.93
C LYS A 256 -13.33 -6.00 17.90
N VAL A 257 -12.42 -5.14 17.44
CA VAL A 257 -12.73 -4.18 16.37
C VAL A 257 -13.07 -4.93 15.08
N HIS A 258 -12.22 -5.87 14.68
CA HIS A 258 -12.42 -6.71 13.49
C HIS A 258 -13.75 -7.47 13.54
N ASP A 259 -14.08 -8.09 14.67
CA ASP A 259 -15.31 -8.86 14.85
C ASP A 259 -16.56 -8.01 14.59
N PHE A 260 -16.59 -6.77 15.10
CA PHE A 260 -17.73 -5.87 14.88
C PHE A 260 -17.71 -5.15 13.51
N LEU A 261 -16.58 -5.08 12.83
CA LEU A 261 -16.52 -4.51 11.48
C LEU A 261 -16.99 -5.51 10.41
N THR A 262 -16.51 -6.75 10.47
CA THR A 262 -16.65 -7.69 9.34
C THR A 262 -17.01 -9.12 9.75
N VAL A 263 -17.02 -9.46 11.06
CA VAL A 263 -17.20 -10.81 11.60
C VAL A 263 -16.01 -11.74 11.28
N GLY A 264 -15.44 -11.67 10.09
CA GLY A 264 -14.29 -12.47 9.69
C GLY A 264 -13.99 -12.37 8.19
N ALA A 265 -12.77 -12.70 7.83
CA ALA A 265 -12.38 -12.85 6.42
C ALA A 265 -12.96 -14.15 5.84
N ALA A 266 -13.10 -14.21 4.49
CA ALA A 266 -13.70 -15.34 3.78
C ALA A 266 -12.97 -16.67 4.08
N ALA A 267 -13.63 -17.59 4.76
CA ALA A 267 -13.05 -18.87 5.17
C ALA A 267 -12.50 -19.71 4.00
N PRO A 268 -13.20 -19.87 2.86
CA PRO A 268 -12.65 -20.62 1.72
C PRO A 268 -11.35 -20.04 1.17
N LEU A 269 -11.20 -18.72 1.19
CA LEU A 269 -10.03 -18.03 0.65
C LEU A 269 -8.84 -18.11 1.61
N GLN A 270 -9.10 -18.13 2.93
CA GLN A 270 -8.06 -18.39 3.92
C GLN A 270 -7.45 -19.78 3.72
N GLU A 271 -8.27 -20.80 3.50
CA GLU A 271 -7.80 -22.15 3.22
C GLU A 271 -7.08 -22.25 1.86
N ALA A 272 -7.61 -21.61 0.83
CA ALA A 272 -7.05 -21.66 -0.51
C ALA A 272 -5.63 -21.08 -0.62
N ILE A 273 -5.25 -20.12 0.23
CA ILE A 273 -3.95 -19.46 0.17
C ILE A 273 -2.85 -20.19 0.97
N ILE A 274 -3.17 -21.16 1.80
CA ILE A 274 -2.20 -21.87 2.65
C ILE A 274 -1.00 -22.41 1.85
N PRO A 275 -1.15 -23.00 0.66
CA PRO A 275 0.01 -23.39 -0.15
C PRO A 275 0.96 -22.24 -0.45
N GLY A 276 0.44 -21.04 -0.71
CA GLY A 276 1.24 -19.83 -0.94
C GLY A 276 2.05 -19.40 0.28
N LEU A 277 1.45 -19.47 1.47
CA LEU A 277 2.15 -19.15 2.72
C LEU A 277 3.30 -20.11 3.03
N ASN A 278 3.28 -21.30 2.46
CA ASN A 278 4.31 -22.32 2.61
C ASN A 278 5.39 -22.31 1.50
N PHE A 279 5.35 -21.35 0.56
CA PHE A 279 6.38 -21.26 -0.48
C PHE A 279 7.79 -21.04 0.12
N GLY A 280 8.78 -21.63 -0.54
CA GLY A 280 10.19 -21.47 -0.23
C GLY A 280 10.74 -20.09 -0.63
N GLN A 281 12.01 -19.85 -0.36
CA GLN A 281 12.70 -18.60 -0.73
C GLN A 281 12.74 -18.40 -2.24
N ASP A 282 12.83 -19.50 -3.00
CA ASP A 282 12.80 -19.51 -4.47
C ASP A 282 11.60 -18.78 -5.08
N TYR A 283 10.43 -18.86 -4.44
CA TYR A 283 9.25 -18.10 -4.87
C TYR A 283 9.47 -16.58 -4.73
N TYR A 284 10.00 -16.14 -3.59
CA TYR A 284 10.20 -14.71 -3.30
C TYR A 284 11.34 -14.14 -4.15
N ASP A 285 12.38 -14.93 -4.41
CA ASP A 285 13.47 -14.56 -5.31
C ASP A 285 12.96 -14.40 -6.75
N ALA A 286 12.10 -15.32 -7.22
CA ALA A 286 11.47 -15.25 -8.52
C ALA A 286 10.52 -14.04 -8.63
N LEU A 287 9.73 -13.78 -7.59
CA LEU A 287 8.84 -12.61 -7.51
C LEU A 287 9.63 -11.30 -7.63
N GLN A 288 10.72 -11.18 -6.88
CA GLN A 288 11.60 -10.01 -6.93
C GLN A 288 12.22 -9.85 -8.31
N ALA A 289 12.72 -10.93 -8.92
CA ALA A 289 13.29 -10.91 -10.26
C ALA A 289 12.26 -10.48 -11.32
N GLU A 290 11.03 -10.99 -11.23
CA GLU A 290 9.94 -10.63 -12.14
C GLU A 290 9.59 -9.14 -12.04
N TYR A 291 9.41 -8.61 -10.83
CA TYR A 291 9.11 -7.17 -10.65
C TYR A 291 10.29 -6.28 -11.00
N THR A 292 11.53 -6.71 -10.77
CA THR A 292 12.73 -5.99 -11.24
C THR A 292 12.75 -5.90 -12.78
N HIS A 293 12.47 -7.02 -13.47
CA HIS A 293 12.36 -7.02 -14.93
C HIS A 293 11.30 -6.04 -15.43
N LYS A 294 10.10 -6.05 -14.84
CA LYS A 294 9.00 -5.14 -15.22
C LYS A 294 9.36 -3.67 -14.97
N LYS A 295 9.99 -3.38 -13.83
CA LYS A 295 10.52 -2.04 -13.52
C LYS A 295 11.50 -1.60 -14.59
N ASP A 296 12.51 -2.41 -14.85
CA ASP A 296 13.61 -2.07 -15.78
C ASP A 296 13.08 -1.88 -17.20
N LEU A 297 12.17 -2.75 -17.67
CA LEU A 297 11.52 -2.61 -18.97
C LEU A 297 10.75 -1.29 -19.08
N PHE A 298 9.95 -0.98 -18.06
CA PHE A 298 9.09 0.20 -18.13
C PHE A 298 9.89 1.50 -17.97
N LEU A 299 10.81 1.57 -17.00
CA LEU A 299 11.64 2.76 -16.78
C LEU A 299 12.58 3.03 -17.95
N LYS A 300 13.20 1.97 -18.51
CA LYS A 300 14.00 2.13 -19.73
C LYS A 300 13.18 2.73 -20.88
N GLY A 301 11.93 2.29 -21.06
CA GLY A 301 11.04 2.87 -22.06
C GLY A 301 10.72 4.34 -21.80
N LEU A 302 10.50 4.72 -20.54
CA LEU A 302 10.29 6.11 -20.15
C LEU A 302 11.55 6.97 -20.41
N ASP A 303 12.74 6.44 -20.11
CA ASP A 303 14.03 7.09 -20.42
C ASP A 303 14.23 7.31 -21.91
N ASP A 304 13.97 6.27 -22.75
CA ASP A 304 14.07 6.34 -24.20
C ASP A 304 13.12 7.44 -24.76
N LEU A 305 11.95 7.64 -24.13
CA LEU A 305 10.98 8.69 -24.43
C LEU A 305 11.31 10.04 -23.77
N LYS A 306 12.36 10.12 -22.96
CA LYS A 306 12.78 11.32 -22.20
C LYS A 306 11.67 11.85 -21.29
N ILE A 307 10.90 10.97 -20.67
CA ILE A 307 9.90 11.30 -19.66
C ILE A 307 10.59 11.27 -18.29
N VAL A 308 10.59 12.41 -17.60
CA VAL A 308 11.22 12.52 -16.29
C VAL A 308 10.42 11.75 -15.24
N HIS A 309 11.11 10.92 -14.46
CA HIS A 309 10.48 10.08 -13.42
C HIS A 309 11.43 9.86 -12.24
N ASN A 310 10.88 9.41 -11.09
CA ASN A 310 11.71 8.90 -10.00
C ASN A 310 12.18 7.46 -10.28
N ASP A 311 13.17 7.00 -9.55
CA ASP A 311 13.57 5.58 -9.53
C ASP A 311 12.98 4.90 -8.29
N PRO A 312 11.93 4.06 -8.43
CA PRO A 312 11.34 3.39 -7.28
C PRO A 312 12.26 2.31 -6.72
N GLU A 313 12.40 2.31 -5.40
CA GLU A 313 13.22 1.38 -4.62
C GLU A 313 12.44 0.12 -4.22
N GLY A 314 11.11 0.20 -4.23
CA GLY A 314 10.17 -0.89 -3.94
C GLY A 314 8.75 -0.58 -4.42
N ALA A 315 7.80 -1.45 -4.08
CA ALA A 315 6.45 -1.48 -4.64
C ALA A 315 6.49 -1.61 -6.17
N TYR A 316 5.48 -1.16 -6.87
CA TYR A 316 5.42 -1.22 -8.33
C TYR A 316 4.86 0.08 -8.95
N TYR A 317 5.19 1.21 -8.32
CA TYR A 317 4.74 2.53 -8.75
C TYR A 317 5.92 3.39 -9.17
N VAL A 318 5.65 4.27 -10.13
CA VAL A 318 6.58 5.30 -10.58
C VAL A 318 5.84 6.64 -10.66
N MET A 319 6.49 7.72 -10.24
CA MET A 319 5.99 9.09 -10.36
C MET A 319 6.64 9.75 -11.57
N LEU A 320 5.84 10.27 -12.49
CA LEU A 320 6.32 11.03 -13.65
C LEU A 320 6.16 12.52 -13.40
N ASP A 321 7.17 13.30 -13.80
CA ASP A 321 7.11 14.77 -13.80
C ASP A 321 6.52 15.26 -15.14
N ILE A 322 5.41 16.00 -15.04
CA ILE A 322 4.68 16.55 -16.16
C ILE A 322 4.84 18.07 -16.32
N SER A 323 5.82 18.66 -15.62
CA SER A 323 6.06 20.11 -15.61
C SER A 323 6.23 20.68 -17.03
N GLU A 324 6.86 19.94 -17.95
CA GLU A 324 7.07 20.36 -19.34
C GLU A 324 5.79 20.67 -20.10
N PHE A 325 4.66 20.07 -19.70
CA PHE A 325 3.37 20.24 -20.38
C PHE A 325 2.58 21.46 -19.88
N GLY A 326 3.03 22.11 -18.79
CA GLY A 326 2.48 23.37 -18.30
C GLY A 326 0.99 23.31 -17.91
N TYR A 327 0.52 22.18 -17.40
CA TYR A 327 -0.83 22.04 -16.87
C TYR A 327 -0.91 22.64 -15.44
N GLU A 328 -1.99 23.38 -15.19
CA GLU A 328 -2.30 23.86 -13.83
C GLU A 328 -2.90 22.74 -12.96
N SER A 329 -3.47 21.72 -13.60
CA SER A 329 -4.10 20.56 -12.95
C SER A 329 -3.57 19.26 -13.52
N ASP A 330 -2.92 18.47 -12.68
CA ASP A 330 -2.48 17.11 -12.99
C ASP A 330 -3.66 16.16 -13.25
N LEU A 331 -4.82 16.41 -12.64
CA LEU A 331 -6.05 15.69 -12.94
C LEU A 331 -6.47 15.89 -14.40
N GLN A 332 -6.47 17.14 -14.89
CA GLN A 332 -6.79 17.42 -16.28
C GLN A 332 -5.77 16.77 -17.23
N PHE A 333 -4.49 16.79 -16.85
CA PHE A 333 -3.45 16.07 -17.62
C PHE A 333 -3.74 14.57 -17.68
N CYS A 334 -4.09 13.93 -16.56
CA CYS A 334 -4.43 12.50 -16.53
C CYS A 334 -5.66 12.16 -17.40
N GLU A 335 -6.68 13.03 -17.43
CA GLU A 335 -7.86 12.87 -18.29
C GLU A 335 -7.48 13.00 -19.79
N ASP A 336 -6.64 13.97 -20.12
CA ASP A 336 -6.12 14.15 -21.48
C ASP A 336 -5.19 13.00 -21.89
N LEU A 337 -4.35 12.52 -20.99
CA LEU A 337 -3.47 11.36 -21.22
C LEU A 337 -4.30 10.11 -21.55
N ALA A 338 -5.36 9.85 -20.79
CA ALA A 338 -6.24 8.71 -21.05
C ALA A 338 -7.02 8.87 -22.37
N SER A 339 -7.58 10.05 -22.65
CA SER A 339 -8.47 10.27 -23.79
C SER A 339 -7.73 10.48 -25.11
N LYS A 340 -6.59 11.16 -25.11
CA LYS A 340 -5.83 11.52 -26.31
C LYS A 340 -4.71 10.54 -26.62
N VAL A 341 -3.96 10.10 -25.60
CA VAL A 341 -2.80 9.21 -25.73
C VAL A 341 -3.18 7.74 -25.52
N GLY A 342 -4.13 7.48 -24.64
CA GLY A 342 -4.62 6.13 -24.37
C GLY A 342 -3.88 5.43 -23.23
N VAL A 343 -3.34 6.18 -22.25
CA VAL A 343 -2.70 5.64 -21.05
C VAL A 343 -3.34 6.25 -19.81
N GLY A 344 -3.78 5.41 -18.88
CA GLY A 344 -4.41 5.83 -17.64
C GLY A 344 -3.38 6.00 -16.51
N ALA A 345 -3.41 7.15 -15.83
CA ALA A 345 -2.57 7.49 -14.70
C ALA A 345 -3.42 8.03 -13.53
N VAL A 346 -2.79 8.25 -12.36
CA VAL A 346 -3.43 8.91 -11.22
C VAL A 346 -2.73 10.25 -10.98
N PRO A 347 -3.49 11.36 -10.82
CA PRO A 347 -2.92 12.65 -10.48
C PRO A 347 -2.18 12.58 -9.13
N GLY A 348 -0.97 13.12 -9.08
CA GLY A 348 -0.14 13.15 -7.88
C GLY A 348 -0.78 13.94 -6.75
N SER A 349 -1.46 15.06 -7.07
CA SER A 349 -2.16 15.89 -6.11
C SER A 349 -3.14 15.12 -5.21
N SER A 350 -3.61 13.95 -5.64
CA SER A 350 -4.46 13.09 -4.80
C SER A 350 -3.71 12.41 -3.65
N PHE A 351 -2.39 12.38 -3.71
CA PHE A 351 -1.54 11.75 -2.70
C PHE A 351 -0.84 12.75 -1.78
N PHE A 352 -0.66 13.99 -2.25
CA PHE A 352 0.02 15.05 -1.49
C PHE A 352 -0.96 15.95 -0.74
N ARG A 353 -0.51 16.49 0.39
CA ARG A 353 -1.18 17.62 1.06
C ARG A 353 -0.54 18.95 0.70
N GLU A 354 0.69 18.93 0.29
CA GLU A 354 1.38 20.07 -0.31
C GLU A 354 0.82 20.34 -1.71
N PRO A 355 0.97 21.57 -2.24
CA PRO A 355 0.47 21.93 -3.57
C PRO A 355 1.36 21.35 -4.70
N VAL A 356 1.42 20.01 -4.77
CA VAL A 356 2.13 19.25 -5.81
C VAL A 356 1.12 18.85 -6.88
N ASN A 357 1.18 19.51 -8.04
CA ASN A 357 0.27 19.30 -9.18
C ASN A 357 1.02 19.03 -10.51
N HIS A 358 2.31 18.73 -10.42
CA HIS A 358 3.18 18.45 -11.56
C HIS A 358 3.67 17.00 -11.60
N LEU A 359 3.16 16.15 -10.72
CA LEU A 359 3.48 14.73 -10.69
C LEU A 359 2.24 13.91 -10.99
N ILE A 360 2.42 12.79 -11.69
CA ILE A 360 1.40 11.76 -11.87
C ILE A 360 1.96 10.40 -11.50
N ARG A 361 1.12 9.46 -11.04
CA ARG A 361 1.54 8.10 -10.71
C ARG A 361 1.07 7.11 -11.74
N LEU A 362 1.97 6.25 -12.20
CA LEU A 362 1.68 5.02 -12.93
C LEU A 362 2.12 3.80 -12.14
N HIS A 363 1.68 2.61 -12.54
CA HIS A 363 2.20 1.35 -12.01
C HIS A 363 2.62 0.42 -13.14
N PHE A 364 3.59 -0.46 -12.83
CA PHE A 364 4.15 -1.41 -13.81
C PHE A 364 3.88 -2.89 -13.45
N ALA A 365 2.93 -3.17 -12.54
CA ALA A 365 2.49 -4.53 -12.24
C ALA A 365 1.58 -5.06 -13.38
N LYS A 366 2.15 -5.21 -14.58
CA LYS A 366 1.46 -5.65 -15.78
C LYS A 366 2.31 -6.66 -16.55
N LYS A 367 1.69 -7.38 -17.48
CA LYS A 367 2.42 -8.21 -18.45
C LYS A 367 3.30 -7.33 -19.34
N ASP A 368 4.37 -7.88 -19.86
CA ASP A 368 5.32 -7.16 -20.71
C ASP A 368 4.64 -6.58 -21.95
N GLU A 369 3.67 -7.31 -22.53
CA GLU A 369 2.89 -6.84 -23.67
C GLU A 369 2.06 -5.59 -23.33
N THR A 370 1.46 -5.57 -22.12
CA THR A 370 0.68 -4.41 -21.65
C THR A 370 1.57 -3.20 -21.40
N LEU A 371 2.75 -3.40 -20.81
CA LEU A 371 3.73 -2.32 -20.59
C LEU A 371 4.25 -1.78 -21.93
N THR A 372 4.56 -2.67 -22.88
CA THR A 372 5.02 -2.30 -24.23
C THR A 372 3.94 -1.52 -24.98
N ASP A 373 2.65 -1.94 -24.90
CA ASP A 373 1.55 -1.19 -25.51
C ASP A 373 1.43 0.22 -24.90
N ALA A 374 1.56 0.34 -23.57
CA ALA A 374 1.54 1.65 -22.92
C ALA A 374 2.71 2.54 -23.40
N LEU A 375 3.92 2.01 -23.49
CA LEU A 375 5.09 2.75 -23.96
C LEU A 375 4.93 3.19 -25.43
N ASN A 376 4.45 2.31 -26.31
CA ASN A 376 4.17 2.64 -27.72
C ASN A 376 3.14 3.78 -27.84
N ARG A 377 2.11 3.80 -26.99
CA ARG A 377 1.13 4.90 -26.97
C ARG A 377 1.76 6.19 -26.47
N LEU A 378 2.65 6.13 -25.48
CA LEU A 378 3.36 7.28 -24.93
C LEU A 378 4.32 7.92 -25.96
N GLU A 379 4.78 7.23 -27.01
CA GLU A 379 5.55 7.83 -28.11
C GLU A 379 4.83 9.04 -28.71
N SER A 380 3.49 9.00 -28.79
CA SER A 380 2.68 10.09 -29.33
C SER A 380 2.36 11.20 -28.31
N LEU A 381 2.91 11.13 -27.09
CA LEU A 381 2.55 12.03 -25.98
C LEU A 381 2.75 13.51 -26.36
N ARG A 382 3.96 13.88 -26.80
CA ARG A 382 4.28 15.28 -27.11
C ARG A 382 3.62 15.79 -28.40
N GLU A 383 3.21 14.89 -29.31
CA GLU A 383 2.42 15.25 -30.48
C GLU A 383 0.97 15.60 -30.10
N LYS A 384 0.35 14.78 -29.24
CA LYS A 384 -1.06 14.90 -28.84
C LYS A 384 -1.28 15.86 -27.68
N ILE A 385 -0.28 16.02 -26.82
CA ILE A 385 -0.24 16.94 -25.69
C ILE A 385 1.07 17.73 -25.80
N PRO A 386 1.09 18.84 -26.57
CA PRO A 386 2.31 19.61 -26.75
C PRO A 386 2.83 20.24 -25.46
N ALA A 387 4.15 20.22 -25.29
CA ALA A 387 4.81 20.96 -24.22
C ALA A 387 4.51 22.46 -24.38
N LYS A 388 4.21 23.12 -23.27
CA LYS A 388 4.11 24.58 -23.22
C LYS A 388 5.49 25.09 -22.84
N GLY A 389 6.21 25.62 -23.87
CA GLY A 389 7.54 26.20 -23.70
C GLY A 389 7.57 27.43 -22.80
#